data_5c0a97330e90f690e8eb1851effcbd88
#
_entry.id   5c0a97330e90f690e8eb1851effcbd88
#
_cell.length_a   1.000
_cell.length_b   1.000
_cell.length_c   1.000
_cell.angle_alpha   90.00
_cell.angle_beta   90.00
_cell.angle_gamma   90.00
#
_symmetry.space_group_name_H-M   'P 1'
#
loop_
_entity.id
_entity.type
_entity.pdbx_description
1 polymer ?
#
loop_
_entity_poly.entity_id
_entity_poly.type
_entity_poly.pdbx_seq_one_letter_code
_entity_poly.pdbx_strand_id
1 'polypeptide(L)'
;HGIRRLHVVDLDGARQGRIINYRMLERLATRTSLIIDFGGGLKQEGDLEIAFESGAQMVTGGSIAVKNPEIFTSWITKFGPEKIILGADVKDKKIAISGWEETTDKELIPFIHDYYDNGITKTICTDINRDGMLQGPAIELYKEIQEQIPLLYLIASGGISSIQDIEKLAEAGIPAVIFGKAIYEGKIQLKDLIRFT
;
A
#
# COMPACT_ATOMS: atom_id res chain seq x y z
N HIS A 1 -5.14 -18.88 10.84
CA HIS A 1 -3.98 -18.93 9.95
C HIS A 1 -2.89 -17.90 10.30
N GLY A 2 -3.05 -17.13 11.39
CA GLY A 2 -2.02 -16.19 11.87
C GLY A 2 -1.93 -14.85 11.15
N ILE A 3 -2.63 -14.64 10.05
CA ILE A 3 -2.65 -13.37 9.32
C ILE A 3 -3.23 -12.27 10.20
N ARG A 4 -2.50 -11.16 10.33
CA ARG A 4 -2.86 -10.05 11.22
C ARG A 4 -3.12 -8.74 10.49
N ARG A 5 -2.74 -8.62 9.21
CA ARG A 5 -2.81 -7.36 8.45
C ARG A 5 -3.70 -7.53 7.23
N LEU A 6 -4.48 -6.49 6.95
CA LEU A 6 -5.37 -6.43 5.81
C LEU A 6 -5.24 -5.05 5.15
N HIS A 7 -4.89 -5.04 3.87
CA HIS A 7 -5.00 -3.84 3.03
C HIS A 7 -6.36 -3.83 2.35
N VAL A 8 -7.11 -2.76 2.52
CA VAL A 8 -8.45 -2.57 1.94
C VAL A 8 -8.45 -1.38 1.02
N VAL A 9 -8.88 -1.57 -0.22
CA VAL A 9 -9.01 -0.47 -1.20
C VAL A 9 -10.49 -0.20 -1.49
N ASP A 10 -10.92 1.02 -1.21
CA ASP A 10 -12.24 1.51 -1.59
C ASP A 10 -12.23 1.92 -3.07
N LEU A 11 -12.59 0.97 -3.95
CA LEU A 11 -12.60 1.20 -5.40
C LEU A 11 -13.65 2.26 -5.82
N ASP A 12 -14.78 2.30 -5.14
CA ASP A 12 -15.80 3.32 -5.39
C ASP A 12 -15.31 4.68 -4.91
N GLY A 13 -14.65 4.71 -3.76
CA GLY A 13 -13.99 5.89 -3.22
C GLY A 13 -12.92 6.42 -4.16
N ALA A 14 -12.06 5.54 -4.71
CA ALA A 14 -11.04 5.91 -5.67
C ALA A 14 -11.63 6.60 -6.92
N ARG A 15 -12.77 6.11 -7.42
CA ARG A 15 -13.50 6.70 -8.57
C ARG A 15 -14.17 8.03 -8.22
N GLN A 16 -14.77 8.13 -7.03
CA GLN A 16 -15.55 9.30 -6.62
C GLN A 16 -14.72 10.38 -5.91
N GLY A 17 -13.47 10.05 -5.52
CA GLY A 17 -12.56 10.96 -4.85
C GLY A 17 -12.97 11.34 -3.44
N ARG A 18 -13.60 10.43 -2.71
CA ARG A 18 -13.96 10.53 -1.29
C ARG A 18 -14.18 9.12 -0.74
N ILE A 19 -14.16 8.96 0.58
CA ILE A 19 -14.49 7.68 1.21
C ILE A 19 -15.97 7.31 0.97
N ILE A 20 -16.23 6.06 0.54
CA ILE A 20 -17.59 5.55 0.26
C ILE A 20 -17.91 4.33 1.13
N ASN A 21 -17.03 3.32 1.12
CA ASN A 21 -17.30 2.01 1.71
C ASN A 21 -16.90 1.91 3.20
N TYR A 22 -16.93 3.02 3.96
CA TYR A 22 -16.54 3.07 5.37
C TYR A 22 -17.36 2.12 6.28
N ARG A 23 -18.64 1.87 5.94
CA ARG A 23 -19.48 0.90 6.67
C ARG A 23 -18.98 -0.53 6.51
N MET A 24 -18.36 -0.87 5.36
CA MET A 24 -17.74 -2.18 5.19
C MET A 24 -16.44 -2.27 6.00
N LEU A 25 -15.67 -1.19 6.05
CA LEU A 25 -14.49 -1.07 6.92
C LEU A 25 -14.88 -1.30 8.39
N GLU A 26 -15.92 -0.63 8.88
CA GLU A 26 -16.45 -0.80 10.25
C GLU A 26 -16.84 -2.26 10.52
N ARG A 27 -17.50 -2.93 9.57
CA ARG A 27 -17.84 -4.36 9.70
C ARG A 27 -16.61 -5.26 9.79
N LEU A 28 -15.56 -4.97 9.02
CA LEU A 28 -14.31 -5.72 9.08
C LEU A 28 -13.61 -5.49 10.42
N ALA A 29 -13.48 -4.25 10.86
CA ALA A 29 -12.83 -3.87 12.10
C ALA A 29 -13.52 -4.45 13.34
N THR A 30 -14.86 -4.45 13.35
CA THR A 30 -15.63 -4.96 14.52
C THR A 30 -15.75 -6.48 14.56
N ARG A 31 -15.57 -7.18 13.42
CA ARG A 31 -15.73 -8.65 13.34
C ARG A 31 -14.41 -9.41 13.30
N THR A 32 -13.29 -8.72 13.23
CA THR A 32 -11.97 -9.34 13.17
C THR A 32 -11.00 -8.60 14.07
N SER A 33 -9.87 -9.24 14.38
CA SER A 33 -8.75 -8.61 15.09
C SER A 33 -7.64 -8.14 14.12
N LEU A 34 -7.98 -7.93 12.84
CA LEU A 34 -7.02 -7.53 11.84
C LEU A 34 -6.61 -6.07 12.01
N ILE A 35 -5.34 -5.80 11.80
CA ILE A 35 -4.79 -4.45 11.64
C ILE A 35 -5.10 -4.03 10.20
N ILE A 36 -5.97 -3.05 10.04
CA ILE A 36 -6.47 -2.64 8.72
C ILE A 36 -5.78 -1.36 8.27
N ASP A 37 -5.16 -1.44 7.10
CA ASP A 37 -4.77 -0.30 6.30
C ASP A 37 -5.84 -0.06 5.23
N PHE A 38 -6.31 1.17 5.13
CA PHE A 38 -7.40 1.55 4.24
C PHE A 38 -6.95 2.61 3.23
N GLY A 39 -7.20 2.37 1.97
CA GLY A 39 -6.90 3.29 0.87
C GLY A 39 -8.05 3.43 -0.11
N GLY A 40 -7.91 4.35 -1.05
CA GLY A 40 -8.89 4.60 -2.11
C GLY A 40 -9.81 5.79 -1.81
N GLY A 41 -9.63 6.86 -2.59
CA GLY A 41 -10.51 8.05 -2.55
C GLY A 41 -10.24 9.07 -1.46
N LEU A 42 -9.28 8.86 -0.59
CA LEU A 42 -8.92 9.79 0.49
C LEU A 42 -8.30 11.07 -0.12
N LYS A 43 -8.95 12.22 0.05
CA LYS A 43 -8.49 13.51 -0.50
C LYS A 43 -8.44 14.65 0.51
N GLN A 44 -9.15 14.53 1.60
CA GLN A 44 -9.25 15.57 2.62
C GLN A 44 -9.23 14.94 4.01
N GLU A 45 -8.94 15.76 5.00
CA GLU A 45 -8.81 15.34 6.39
C GLU A 45 -10.03 14.59 6.93
N GLY A 46 -11.25 15.06 6.58
CA GLY A 46 -12.48 14.40 6.96
C GLY A 46 -12.63 12.96 6.45
N ASP A 47 -12.03 12.63 5.29
CA ASP A 47 -12.01 11.24 4.81
C ASP A 47 -11.18 10.34 5.74
N LEU A 48 -10.06 10.86 6.26
CA LEU A 48 -9.19 10.14 7.21
C LEU A 48 -9.89 9.96 8.56
N GLU A 49 -10.54 11.00 9.06
CA GLU A 49 -11.31 10.93 10.30
C GLU A 49 -12.38 9.83 10.21
N ILE A 50 -13.16 9.79 9.13
CA ILE A 50 -14.15 8.74 8.89
C ILE A 50 -13.47 7.36 8.83
N ALA A 51 -12.32 7.23 8.15
CA ALA A 51 -11.61 5.95 8.04
C ALA A 51 -11.14 5.46 9.43
N PHE A 52 -10.53 6.33 10.24
CA PHE A 52 -10.07 5.98 11.58
C PHE A 52 -11.22 5.68 12.54
N GLU A 53 -12.29 6.47 12.52
CA GLU A 53 -13.50 6.21 13.30
C GLU A 53 -14.18 4.89 12.90
N SER A 54 -14.10 4.51 11.64
CA SER A 54 -14.59 3.21 11.12
C SER A 54 -13.65 2.04 11.41
N GLY A 55 -12.51 2.28 12.09
CA GLY A 55 -11.62 1.25 12.62
C GLY A 55 -10.37 0.95 11.78
N ALA A 56 -10.02 1.76 10.79
CA ALA A 56 -8.71 1.69 10.18
C ALA A 56 -7.63 2.05 11.22
N GLN A 57 -6.53 1.31 11.24
CA GLN A 57 -5.36 1.67 12.05
C GLN A 57 -4.35 2.48 11.24
N MET A 58 -4.38 2.34 9.93
CA MET A 58 -3.54 3.09 9.00
C MET A 58 -4.34 3.46 7.76
N VAL A 59 -3.90 4.51 7.06
CA VAL A 59 -4.48 4.91 5.78
C VAL A 59 -3.37 5.08 4.74
N THR A 60 -3.68 4.69 3.51
CA THR A 60 -2.77 4.82 2.37
C THR A 60 -3.21 5.95 1.45
N GLY A 61 -2.31 6.91 1.21
CA GLY A 61 -2.48 7.98 0.23
C GLY A 61 -1.47 7.86 -0.92
N GLY A 62 -1.96 7.66 -2.13
CA GLY A 62 -1.16 7.61 -3.37
C GLY A 62 -1.29 8.90 -4.16
N SER A 63 -2.31 9.02 -5.03
CA SER A 63 -2.50 10.18 -5.92
C SER A 63 -2.52 11.53 -5.19
N ILE A 64 -2.98 11.58 -3.94
CA ILE A 64 -3.01 12.81 -3.13
C ILE A 64 -1.58 13.30 -2.83
N ALA A 65 -0.64 12.39 -2.58
CA ALA A 65 0.75 12.73 -2.32
C ALA A 65 1.41 13.40 -3.55
N VAL A 66 0.93 13.12 -4.75
CA VAL A 66 1.41 13.75 -5.98
C VAL A 66 0.68 15.06 -6.28
N LYS A 67 -0.68 15.03 -6.17
CA LYS A 67 -1.53 16.15 -6.60
C LYS A 67 -1.59 17.28 -5.58
N ASN A 68 -1.51 16.98 -4.30
CA ASN A 68 -1.60 17.93 -3.20
C ASN A 68 -0.64 17.54 -2.06
N PRO A 69 0.68 17.66 -2.28
CA PRO A 69 1.70 17.23 -1.32
C PRO A 69 1.59 17.91 0.04
N GLU A 70 1.15 19.19 0.07
CA GLU A 70 0.94 19.93 1.31
C GLU A 70 -0.16 19.30 2.18
N ILE A 71 -1.27 18.88 1.57
CA ILE A 71 -2.35 18.18 2.28
C ILE A 71 -1.84 16.83 2.82
N PHE A 72 -1.13 16.06 2.00
CA PHE A 72 -0.60 14.76 2.43
C PHE A 72 0.41 14.92 3.58
N THR A 73 1.28 15.93 3.52
CA THR A 73 2.23 16.25 4.60
C THR A 73 1.51 16.70 5.88
N SER A 74 0.42 17.46 5.75
CA SER A 74 -0.39 17.83 6.92
C SER A 74 -1.01 16.62 7.63
N TRP A 75 -1.35 15.57 6.89
CA TRP A 75 -1.82 14.31 7.48
C TRP A 75 -0.76 13.62 8.34
N ILE A 76 0.50 13.61 7.87
CA ILE A 76 1.62 13.06 8.63
C ILE A 76 1.77 13.81 9.97
N THR A 77 1.70 15.14 9.92
CA THR A 77 1.81 15.97 11.10
C THR A 77 0.64 15.81 12.07
N LYS A 78 -0.59 15.74 11.54
CA LYS A 78 -1.81 15.67 12.38
C LYS A 78 -2.06 14.29 12.99
N PHE A 79 -1.93 13.23 12.19
CA PHE A 79 -2.31 11.87 12.60
C PHE A 79 -1.13 11.00 13.06
N GLY A 80 0.09 11.44 12.76
CA GLY A 80 1.33 10.72 13.06
C GLY A 80 1.81 9.82 11.89
N PRO A 81 3.14 9.73 11.70
CA PRO A 81 3.73 8.97 10.61
C PRO A 81 3.46 7.46 10.68
N GLU A 82 3.16 6.94 11.86
CA GLU A 82 2.83 5.53 12.08
C GLU A 82 1.48 5.15 11.47
N LYS A 83 0.57 6.12 11.26
CA LYS A 83 -0.77 5.91 10.72
C LYS A 83 -0.90 6.23 9.23
N ILE A 84 0.09 6.88 8.64
CA ILE A 84 0.07 7.28 7.23
C ILE A 84 1.03 6.41 6.44
N ILE A 85 0.54 5.83 5.35
CA ILE A 85 1.34 5.04 4.41
C ILE A 85 1.38 5.79 3.08
N LEU A 86 2.57 5.95 2.51
CA LEU A 86 2.73 6.47 1.17
C LEU A 86 2.40 5.38 0.15
N GLY A 87 1.44 5.63 -0.73
CA GLY A 87 1.19 4.80 -1.90
C GLY A 87 2.05 5.26 -3.08
N ALA A 88 2.91 4.40 -3.59
CA ALA A 88 3.79 4.66 -4.72
C ALA A 88 3.55 3.62 -5.81
N ASP A 89 2.51 3.83 -6.61
CA ASP A 89 2.26 3.01 -7.79
C ASP A 89 3.23 3.43 -8.90
N VAL A 90 3.92 2.45 -9.49
CA VAL A 90 5.02 2.72 -10.40
C VAL A 90 4.83 2.03 -11.74
N LYS A 91 5.12 2.75 -12.81
CA LYS A 91 5.26 2.25 -14.17
C LYS A 91 6.56 2.75 -14.75
N ASP A 92 7.43 1.82 -15.18
CA ASP A 92 8.71 2.16 -15.81
C ASP A 92 9.54 3.18 -14.98
N LYS A 93 9.65 2.92 -13.65
CA LYS A 93 10.31 3.76 -12.65
C LYS A 93 9.68 5.14 -12.40
N LYS A 94 8.54 5.46 -13.00
CA LYS A 94 7.80 6.71 -12.80
C LYS A 94 6.51 6.49 -12.01
N ILE A 95 6.14 7.47 -11.19
CA ILE A 95 4.91 7.42 -10.39
C ILE A 95 3.67 7.50 -11.27
N ALA A 96 2.77 6.55 -11.08
CA ALA A 96 1.43 6.52 -11.66
C ALA A 96 0.38 6.95 -10.65
N ILE A 97 -0.66 7.63 -11.14
CA ILE A 97 -1.75 8.18 -10.32
C ILE A 97 -3.11 7.97 -10.99
N SER A 98 -4.18 8.41 -10.31
CA SER A 98 -5.55 8.38 -10.87
C SER A 98 -6.04 6.98 -11.24
N GLY A 99 -5.72 5.95 -10.42
CA GLY A 99 -6.06 4.56 -10.76
C GLY A 99 -5.27 4.03 -11.96
N TRP A 100 -4.02 4.51 -12.10
CA TRP A 100 -3.05 4.13 -13.14
C TRP A 100 -3.33 4.69 -14.55
N GLU A 101 -4.29 5.61 -14.65
CA GLU A 101 -4.64 6.27 -15.92
C GLU A 101 -3.59 7.31 -16.36
N GLU A 102 -2.80 7.81 -15.41
CA GLU A 102 -1.82 8.88 -15.65
C GLU A 102 -0.46 8.48 -15.08
N THR A 103 0.59 8.57 -15.88
CA THR A 103 2.00 8.44 -15.46
C THR A 103 2.61 9.83 -15.39
N THR A 104 3.23 10.16 -14.27
CA THR A 104 3.86 11.46 -14.03
C THR A 104 5.32 11.45 -14.47
N ASP A 105 5.99 12.62 -14.45
CA ASP A 105 7.44 12.71 -14.65
C ASP A 105 8.25 12.43 -13.36
N LYS A 106 7.60 12.21 -12.22
CA LYS A 106 8.27 11.94 -10.95
C LYS A 106 8.86 10.54 -10.94
N GLU A 107 10.16 10.46 -10.68
CA GLU A 107 10.85 9.18 -10.49
C GLU A 107 10.52 8.60 -9.11
N LEU A 108 10.40 7.26 -9.05
CA LEU A 108 9.96 6.53 -7.88
C LEU A 108 10.83 6.78 -6.64
N ILE A 109 12.14 6.58 -6.75
CA ILE A 109 13.03 6.60 -5.58
C ILE A 109 13.17 8.02 -5.01
N PRO A 110 13.42 9.07 -5.83
CA PRO A 110 13.39 10.45 -5.35
C PRO A 110 12.06 10.81 -4.68
N PHE A 111 10.93 10.38 -5.25
CA PHE A 111 9.61 10.63 -4.67
C PHE A 111 9.44 9.98 -3.29
N ILE A 112 9.85 8.73 -3.11
CA ILE A 112 9.79 8.05 -1.81
C ILE A 112 10.74 8.73 -0.81
N HIS A 113 11.95 9.09 -1.26
CA HIS A 113 12.97 9.72 -0.42
C HIS A 113 12.51 11.07 0.13
N ASP A 114 11.90 11.92 -0.73
CA ASP A 114 11.34 13.20 -0.32
C ASP A 114 10.32 13.03 0.82
N TYR A 115 9.45 12.02 0.75
CA TYR A 115 8.49 11.75 1.82
C TYR A 115 9.11 11.07 3.04
N TYR A 116 10.11 10.25 2.86
CA TYR A 116 10.88 9.67 3.97
C TYR A 116 11.55 10.76 4.81
N ASP A 117 12.16 11.75 4.18
CA ASP A 117 12.75 12.92 4.86
C ASP A 117 11.70 13.78 5.58
N ASN A 118 10.45 13.74 5.12
CA ASN A 118 9.31 14.39 5.76
C ASN A 118 8.57 13.49 6.80
N GLY A 119 9.18 12.38 7.20
CA GLY A 119 8.74 11.55 8.31
C GLY A 119 7.93 10.30 7.93
N ILE A 120 7.66 10.03 6.65
CA ILE A 120 7.05 8.77 6.24
C ILE A 120 8.00 7.61 6.54
N THR A 121 7.48 6.60 7.24
CA THR A 121 8.24 5.39 7.59
C THR A 121 7.77 4.15 6.83
N LYS A 122 6.61 4.22 6.16
CA LYS A 122 5.99 3.09 5.46
C LYS A 122 5.58 3.50 4.05
N THR A 123 5.90 2.66 3.08
CA THR A 123 5.50 2.86 1.67
C THR A 123 4.99 1.55 1.09
N ILE A 124 3.82 1.59 0.45
CA ILE A 124 3.37 0.53 -0.47
C ILE A 124 3.89 0.90 -1.85
N CYS A 125 4.68 0.03 -2.45
CA CYS A 125 5.13 0.17 -3.83
C CYS A 125 4.48 -0.90 -4.71
N THR A 126 3.62 -0.47 -5.65
CA THR A 126 2.95 -1.37 -6.60
C THR A 126 3.57 -1.23 -7.98
N ASP A 127 4.21 -2.28 -8.48
CA ASP A 127 4.57 -2.34 -9.91
C ASP A 127 3.31 -2.67 -10.73
N ILE A 128 2.75 -1.64 -11.38
CA ILE A 128 1.47 -1.78 -12.10
C ILE A 128 1.60 -2.60 -13.39
N ASN A 129 2.81 -2.76 -13.95
CA ASN A 129 3.04 -3.63 -15.09
C ASN A 129 2.90 -5.12 -14.70
N ARG A 130 3.05 -5.43 -13.41
CA ARG A 130 2.97 -6.79 -12.86
C ARG A 130 1.68 -7.03 -12.09
N ASP A 131 1.02 -5.97 -11.59
CA ASP A 131 -0.18 -6.16 -10.78
C ASP A 131 -1.27 -6.90 -11.54
N GLY A 132 -1.86 -7.89 -10.88
CA GLY A 132 -2.87 -8.77 -11.47
C GLY A 132 -2.37 -9.75 -12.54
N MET A 133 -1.10 -9.69 -12.97
CA MET A 133 -0.56 -10.55 -14.03
C MET A 133 -0.11 -11.94 -13.55
N LEU A 134 0.12 -12.13 -12.23
CA LEU A 134 0.61 -13.38 -11.64
C LEU A 134 1.92 -13.87 -12.29
N GLN A 135 2.85 -12.96 -12.58
CA GLN A 135 4.13 -13.24 -13.26
C GLN A 135 5.34 -13.05 -12.34
N GLY A 136 5.10 -12.94 -11.04
CA GLY A 136 6.12 -12.69 -10.03
C GLY A 136 6.33 -11.19 -9.77
N PRO A 137 6.81 -10.84 -8.55
CA PRO A 137 7.04 -9.46 -8.12
C PRO A 137 8.27 -8.82 -8.75
N ALA A 138 8.36 -7.49 -8.65
CA ALA A 138 9.49 -6.69 -9.13
C ALA A 138 10.64 -6.66 -8.11
N ILE A 139 11.24 -7.82 -7.78
CA ILE A 139 12.21 -7.98 -6.69
C ILE A 139 13.38 -6.99 -6.80
N GLU A 140 13.96 -6.83 -7.98
CA GLU A 140 15.11 -5.93 -8.16
C GLU A 140 14.75 -4.46 -7.93
N LEU A 141 13.52 -4.04 -8.27
CA LEU A 141 13.03 -2.71 -7.97
C LEU A 141 12.92 -2.50 -6.45
N TYR A 142 12.39 -3.47 -5.72
CA TYR A 142 12.24 -3.38 -4.27
C TYR A 142 13.58 -3.39 -3.54
N LYS A 143 14.57 -4.16 -4.03
CA LYS A 143 15.95 -4.11 -3.54
C LYS A 143 16.57 -2.73 -3.76
N GLU A 144 16.43 -2.15 -4.97
CA GLU A 144 16.94 -0.83 -5.29
C GLU A 144 16.39 0.24 -4.33
N ILE A 145 15.09 0.18 -3.99
CA ILE A 145 14.47 1.07 -3.00
C ILE A 145 15.08 0.85 -1.62
N GLN A 146 15.19 -0.41 -1.18
CA GLN A 146 15.66 -0.76 0.16
C GLN A 146 17.14 -0.44 0.36
N GLU A 147 17.96 -0.55 -0.70
CA GLU A 147 19.39 -0.15 -0.68
C GLU A 147 19.55 1.37 -0.49
N GLN A 148 18.70 2.16 -1.13
CA GLN A 148 18.76 3.63 -1.02
C GLN A 148 18.09 4.19 0.24
N ILE A 149 17.07 3.49 0.76
CA ILE A 149 16.34 3.88 1.98
C ILE A 149 16.24 2.69 2.94
N PRO A 150 17.34 2.29 3.61
CA PRO A 150 17.43 1.03 4.35
C PRO A 150 16.45 0.87 5.51
N LEU A 151 15.99 1.96 6.12
CA LEU A 151 15.08 1.95 7.26
C LEU A 151 13.61 2.08 6.87
N LEU A 152 13.30 2.21 5.57
CA LEU A 152 11.93 2.26 5.09
C LEU A 152 11.24 0.91 5.30
N TYR A 153 10.05 0.93 5.89
CA TYR A 153 9.18 -0.25 5.91
C TYR A 153 8.48 -0.37 4.55
N LEU A 154 9.15 -1.04 3.62
CA LEU A 154 8.65 -1.23 2.26
C LEU A 154 7.65 -2.37 2.20
N ILE A 155 6.48 -2.12 1.63
CA ILE A 155 5.42 -3.10 1.39
C ILE A 155 5.36 -3.33 -0.11
N ALA A 156 5.86 -4.48 -0.56
CA ALA A 156 5.85 -4.87 -1.97
C ALA A 156 4.43 -5.21 -2.44
N SER A 157 4.03 -4.75 -3.62
CA SER A 157 2.72 -5.02 -4.21
C SER A 157 2.83 -5.23 -5.73
N GLY A 158 1.97 -6.10 -6.25
CA GLY A 158 1.92 -6.42 -7.68
C GLY A 158 2.68 -7.68 -8.08
N GLY A 159 2.05 -8.50 -8.91
CA GLY A 159 2.65 -9.66 -9.56
C GLY A 159 2.74 -10.95 -8.77
N ILE A 160 2.53 -10.95 -7.46
CA ILE A 160 2.64 -12.15 -6.62
C ILE A 160 1.75 -13.26 -7.15
N SER A 161 2.36 -14.42 -7.42
CA SER A 161 1.68 -15.57 -8.05
C SER A 161 1.79 -16.87 -7.25
N SER A 162 2.77 -16.95 -6.36
CA SER A 162 3.09 -18.21 -5.64
C SER A 162 3.69 -17.92 -4.27
N ILE A 163 3.74 -18.96 -3.44
CA ILE A 163 4.42 -18.89 -2.14
C ILE A 163 5.93 -18.65 -2.30
N GLN A 164 6.54 -19.15 -3.37
CA GLN A 164 7.94 -18.95 -3.70
C GLN A 164 8.27 -17.47 -3.99
N ASP A 165 7.32 -16.71 -4.50
CA ASP A 165 7.51 -15.26 -4.68
C ASP A 165 7.61 -14.54 -3.33
N ILE A 166 6.82 -14.97 -2.35
CA ILE A 166 6.89 -14.44 -0.98
C ILE A 166 8.23 -14.82 -0.32
N GLU A 167 8.70 -16.07 -0.52
CA GLU A 167 9.99 -16.52 -0.03
C GLU A 167 11.13 -15.68 -0.60
N LYS A 168 11.15 -15.45 -1.92
CA LYS A 168 12.17 -14.64 -2.59
C LYS A 168 12.17 -13.18 -2.08
N LEU A 169 11.00 -12.60 -1.81
CA LEU A 169 10.90 -11.26 -1.24
C LEU A 169 11.46 -11.24 0.20
N ALA A 170 11.14 -12.25 1.01
CA ALA A 170 11.68 -12.38 2.36
C ALA A 170 13.22 -12.57 2.36
N GLU A 171 13.75 -13.42 1.46
CA GLU A 171 15.19 -13.60 1.26
C GLU A 171 15.88 -12.31 0.79
N ALA A 172 15.18 -11.48 0.01
CA ALA A 172 15.64 -10.16 -0.41
C ALA A 172 15.55 -9.09 0.69
N GLY A 173 15.08 -9.45 1.90
CA GLY A 173 14.96 -8.53 3.03
C GLY A 173 13.75 -7.58 2.94
N ILE A 174 12.79 -7.84 2.06
CA ILE A 174 11.58 -7.02 1.94
C ILE A 174 10.63 -7.33 3.11
N PRO A 175 10.30 -6.34 3.96
CA PRO A 175 9.65 -6.58 5.24
C PRO A 175 8.17 -6.97 5.14
N ALA A 176 7.49 -6.62 4.05
CA ALA A 176 6.07 -6.94 3.89
C ALA A 176 5.65 -7.04 2.41
N VAL A 177 4.53 -7.74 2.18
CA VAL A 177 3.98 -7.94 0.85
C VAL A 177 2.45 -7.90 0.88
N ILE A 178 1.85 -7.29 -0.16
CA ILE A 178 0.42 -7.32 -0.42
C ILE A 178 0.15 -8.23 -1.62
N PHE A 179 -0.81 -9.11 -1.49
CA PHE A 179 -1.31 -9.93 -2.58
C PHE A 179 -2.79 -10.27 -2.36
N GLY A 180 -3.57 -10.22 -3.41
CA GLY A 180 -5.00 -10.51 -3.39
C GLY A 180 -5.35 -11.59 -4.41
N LYS A 181 -5.08 -11.35 -5.69
CA LYS A 181 -5.46 -12.21 -6.80
C LYS A 181 -4.99 -13.67 -6.63
N ALA A 182 -3.77 -13.88 -6.14
CA ALA A 182 -3.23 -15.20 -5.91
C ALA A 182 -4.03 -16.03 -4.87
N ILE A 183 -4.66 -15.38 -3.87
CA ILE A 183 -5.58 -16.02 -2.93
C ILE A 183 -6.92 -16.31 -3.62
N TYR A 184 -7.50 -15.32 -4.30
CA TYR A 184 -8.80 -15.47 -4.95
C TYR A 184 -8.80 -16.55 -6.03
N GLU A 185 -7.68 -16.74 -6.72
CA GLU A 185 -7.49 -17.79 -7.72
C GLU A 185 -6.95 -19.11 -7.13
N GLY A 186 -6.81 -19.21 -5.80
CA GLY A 186 -6.36 -20.43 -5.13
C GLY A 186 -4.89 -20.81 -5.38
N LYS A 187 -4.08 -19.88 -5.89
CA LYS A 187 -2.63 -20.08 -6.12
C LYS A 187 -1.85 -20.13 -4.81
N ILE A 188 -2.30 -19.36 -3.82
CA ILE A 188 -1.75 -19.33 -2.45
C ILE A 188 -2.90 -19.65 -1.50
N GLN A 189 -2.71 -20.61 -0.62
CA GLN A 189 -3.68 -20.93 0.43
C GLN A 189 -3.25 -20.28 1.74
N LEU A 190 -4.23 -19.84 2.53
CA LEU A 190 -3.94 -19.16 3.81
C LEU A 190 -3.10 -20.03 4.76
N LYS A 191 -3.23 -21.36 4.71
CA LYS A 191 -2.42 -22.28 5.52
C LYS A 191 -0.93 -22.24 5.19
N ASP A 192 -0.57 -21.90 3.93
CA ASP A 192 0.81 -21.85 3.49
C ASP A 192 1.54 -20.60 4.01
N LEU A 193 0.78 -19.62 4.54
CA LEU A 193 1.30 -18.36 5.06
C LEU A 193 1.70 -18.42 6.55
N ILE A 194 1.32 -19.49 7.28
CA ILE A 194 1.57 -19.62 8.73
C ILE A 194 3.05 -19.41 9.09
N ARG A 195 3.96 -19.81 8.22
CA ARG A 195 5.42 -19.66 8.44
C ARG A 195 5.95 -18.23 8.32
N PHE A 196 5.14 -17.30 7.82
CA PHE A 196 5.48 -15.87 7.68
C PHE A 196 4.73 -14.98 8.70
N THR A 197 4.00 -15.55 9.66
CA THR A 197 3.15 -14.82 10.60
C THR A 197 3.62 -14.93 12.06
#